data_8449dea145388917d7241d2a592a4204
#
_entry.id   8449dea145388917d7241d2a592a4204
#
_cell.length_a   1.000
_cell.length_b   1.000
_cell.length_c   1.000
_cell.angle_alpha   90.00
_cell.angle_beta   90.00
_cell.angle_gamma   90.00
#
_symmetry.space_group_name_H-M   'P 1'
#
loop_
_entity.id
_entity.type
_entity.pdbx_description
1 polymer ?
#
loop_
_entity_poly.entity_id
_entity_poly.type
_entity_poly.pdbx_seq_one_letter_code
_entity_poly.pdbx_strand_id
1 'polypeptide(L)'
;WIYAPTADEQKFSLKLAENQSKDNPVSVGVQKFADLVKEKTNGSVEIEVYLDGTLGTENETIDQVQAGTLDFARINASALSSTADEVGVFTLPYIFTSTEQKYKVLDGEIGQRISDSLEKYNMISLGYWEAGSRNFYTTKKPITCVADMKGMKIRVQQSDIAIKMIETLGAAATPMSYNEVY
;
A
#
# COMPACT_ATOMS: atom_id res chain seq x y z
N TRP A 1 10.88 10.97 53.16
CA TRP A 1 10.09 11.18 51.92
C TRP A 1 11.06 11.03 50.77
N ILE A 2 11.06 9.87 50.13
CA ILE A 2 11.83 9.64 48.92
C ILE A 2 10.90 10.08 47.77
N TYR A 3 11.19 11.23 47.20
CA TYR A 3 10.58 11.66 45.96
C TYR A 3 11.17 10.78 44.82
N ALA A 4 10.45 9.74 44.42
CA ALA A 4 10.75 9.05 43.17
C ALA A 4 10.28 10.01 42.06
N PRO A 5 11.16 10.47 41.14
CA PRO A 5 10.69 11.21 39.99
C PRO A 5 9.81 10.25 39.19
N THR A 6 8.55 10.64 38.97
CA THR A 6 7.74 10.04 37.92
C THR A 6 8.53 10.25 36.62
N ALA A 7 8.95 9.15 35.99
CA ALA A 7 9.47 9.20 34.65
C ALA A 7 8.42 9.91 33.80
N ASP A 8 8.76 11.07 33.23
CA ASP A 8 7.98 11.69 32.19
C ASP A 8 7.88 10.65 31.08
N GLU A 9 6.72 10.00 30.94
CA GLU A 9 6.52 9.03 29.88
C GLU A 9 6.66 9.80 28.56
N GLN A 10 7.74 9.52 27.85
CA GLN A 10 8.00 10.13 26.57
C GLN A 10 6.82 9.82 25.65
N LYS A 11 6.15 10.86 25.17
CA LYS A 11 5.03 10.74 24.22
C LYS A 11 5.52 10.90 22.81
N PHE A 12 5.08 9.99 21.95
CA PHE A 12 5.33 10.03 20.51
C PHE A 12 4.03 10.36 19.78
N SER A 13 4.07 11.36 18.91
CA SER A 13 3.00 11.69 17.98
C SER A 13 3.52 11.39 16.57
N LEU A 14 2.94 10.36 15.94
CA LEU A 14 3.39 9.82 14.67
C LEU A 14 2.30 10.01 13.60
N LYS A 15 2.68 10.06 12.34
CA LYS A 15 1.77 10.28 11.22
C LYS A 15 1.71 9.05 10.31
N LEU A 16 0.50 8.69 9.87
CA LEU A 16 0.24 7.62 8.93
C LEU A 16 -0.55 8.12 7.74
N ALA A 17 -0.02 7.92 6.52
CA ALA A 17 -0.69 8.25 5.27
C ALA A 17 -1.47 7.06 4.70
N GLU A 18 -2.69 7.33 4.25
CA GLU A 18 -3.59 6.40 3.55
C GLU A 18 -4.27 7.12 2.38
N ASN A 19 -4.32 6.51 1.20
CA ASN A 19 -4.90 7.12 0.01
C ASN A 19 -6.39 6.81 -0.22
N GLN A 20 -6.97 5.93 0.60
CA GLN A 20 -8.39 5.56 0.49
C GLN A 20 -9.27 6.44 1.37
N SER A 21 -10.56 6.50 1.00
CA SER A 21 -11.58 7.22 1.76
C SER A 21 -11.88 6.56 3.11
N LYS A 22 -12.46 7.32 4.01
CA LYS A 22 -12.81 6.90 5.38
C LYS A 22 -13.61 5.58 5.45
N ASP A 23 -14.52 5.38 4.49
CA ASP A 23 -15.43 4.22 4.48
C ASP A 23 -14.80 2.97 3.83
N ASN A 24 -13.59 3.09 3.29
CA ASN A 24 -12.88 1.96 2.73
C ASN A 24 -12.46 0.99 3.84
N PRO A 25 -12.68 -0.34 3.67
CA PRO A 25 -12.29 -1.33 4.69
C PRO A 25 -10.81 -1.26 5.09
N VAL A 26 -9.92 -0.90 4.17
CA VAL A 26 -8.49 -0.72 4.46
C VAL A 26 -8.29 0.45 5.41
N SER A 27 -8.93 1.58 5.16
CA SER A 27 -8.84 2.78 6.03
C SER A 27 -9.41 2.52 7.43
N VAL A 28 -10.51 1.75 7.52
CA VAL A 28 -11.05 1.29 8.81
C VAL A 28 -10.02 0.44 9.57
N GLY A 29 -9.31 -0.45 8.86
CA GLY A 29 -8.23 -1.25 9.43
C GLY A 29 -7.05 -0.41 9.89
N VAL A 30 -6.64 0.60 9.11
CA VAL A 30 -5.57 1.55 9.48
C VAL A 30 -5.94 2.32 10.74
N GLN A 31 -7.17 2.82 10.84
CA GLN A 31 -7.64 3.50 12.05
C GLN A 31 -7.63 2.56 13.26
N LYS A 32 -8.07 1.32 13.08
CA LYS A 32 -8.03 0.32 14.16
C LYS A 32 -6.60 0.01 14.61
N PHE A 33 -5.66 -0.02 13.68
CA PHE A 33 -4.23 -0.17 14.02
C PHE A 33 -3.76 0.99 14.90
N ALA A 34 -4.05 2.24 14.52
CA ALA A 34 -3.69 3.42 15.30
C ALA A 34 -4.30 3.40 16.72
N ASP A 35 -5.59 3.04 16.83
CA ASP A 35 -6.30 2.92 18.10
C ASP A 35 -5.67 1.85 19.00
N LEU A 36 -5.32 0.68 18.44
CA LEU A 36 -4.68 -0.40 19.18
C LEU A 36 -3.26 -0.05 19.64
N VAL A 37 -2.49 0.69 18.84
CA VAL A 37 -1.17 1.18 19.27
C VAL A 37 -1.32 2.11 20.46
N LYS A 38 -2.24 3.08 20.40
CA LYS A 38 -2.53 3.98 21.52
C LYS A 38 -2.96 3.20 22.79
N GLU A 39 -3.87 2.25 22.65
CA GLU A 39 -4.35 1.41 23.75
C GLU A 39 -3.21 0.60 24.39
N LYS A 40 -2.44 -0.12 23.57
CA LYS A 40 -1.36 -1.02 24.04
C LYS A 40 -0.16 -0.29 24.62
N THR A 41 0.04 0.97 24.26
CA THR A 41 1.11 1.82 24.78
C THR A 41 0.64 2.73 25.92
N ASN A 42 -0.58 2.54 26.43
CA ASN A 42 -1.20 3.40 27.44
C ASN A 42 -1.17 4.89 27.06
N GLY A 43 -1.29 5.20 25.76
CA GLY A 43 -1.28 6.55 25.23
C GLY A 43 0.10 7.19 25.08
N SER A 44 1.19 6.44 25.31
CA SER A 44 2.54 6.98 25.06
C SER A 44 2.87 7.08 23.56
N VAL A 45 2.19 6.33 22.70
CA VAL A 45 2.30 6.45 21.23
C VAL A 45 0.92 6.75 20.65
N GLU A 46 0.80 7.85 19.95
CA GLU A 46 -0.39 8.24 19.20
C GLU A 46 -0.06 8.31 17.71
N ILE A 47 -0.90 7.70 16.86
CA ILE A 47 -0.76 7.74 15.41
C ILE A 47 -1.94 8.53 14.83
N GLU A 48 -1.64 9.66 14.20
CA GLU A 48 -2.60 10.45 13.45
C GLU A 48 -2.72 9.91 12.03
N VAL A 49 -3.94 9.50 11.64
CA VAL A 49 -4.22 8.90 10.35
C VAL A 49 -4.73 9.96 9.38
N TYR A 50 -4.03 10.14 8.28
CA TYR A 50 -4.35 11.04 7.19
C TYR A 50 -4.89 10.25 6.00
N LEU A 51 -6.19 10.39 5.73
CA LEU A 51 -6.93 9.67 4.68
C LEU A 51 -6.97 10.47 3.36
N ASP A 52 -7.59 9.85 2.33
CA ASP A 52 -7.87 10.49 1.04
C ASP A 52 -6.62 11.05 0.31
N GLY A 53 -5.45 10.52 0.62
CA GLY A 53 -4.19 11.00 0.04
C GLY A 53 -3.84 12.44 0.40
N THR A 54 -4.29 12.94 1.55
CA THR A 54 -4.06 14.34 2.00
C THR A 54 -2.59 14.65 2.23
N LEU A 55 -1.73 13.66 2.47
CA LEU A 55 -0.29 13.83 2.59
C LEU A 55 0.47 13.61 1.27
N GLY A 56 -0.24 13.34 0.18
CA GLY A 56 0.32 13.14 -1.14
C GLY A 56 -0.09 11.82 -1.79
N THR A 57 0.42 11.60 -3.01
CA THR A 57 0.30 10.34 -3.75
C THR A 57 1.08 9.22 -3.07
N GLU A 58 0.86 7.98 -3.48
CA GLU A 58 1.62 6.84 -2.91
C GLU A 58 3.13 6.99 -3.13
N ASN A 59 3.58 7.47 -4.30
CA ASN A 59 5.00 7.69 -4.56
C ASN A 59 5.59 8.78 -3.66
N GLU A 60 4.88 9.90 -3.50
CA GLU A 60 5.32 10.98 -2.60
C GLU A 60 5.38 10.53 -1.14
N THR A 61 4.44 9.70 -0.70
CA THR A 61 4.47 9.14 0.68
C THR A 61 5.54 8.08 0.87
N ILE A 62 5.92 7.31 -0.17
CA ILE A 62 7.10 6.45 -0.16
C ILE A 62 8.36 7.30 0.06
N ASP A 63 8.54 8.36 -0.74
CA ASP A 63 9.70 9.26 -0.62
C ASP A 63 9.76 9.90 0.77
N GLN A 64 8.63 10.31 1.34
CA GLN A 64 8.55 10.89 2.68
C GLN A 64 8.95 9.89 3.78
N VAL A 65 8.51 8.62 3.69
CA VAL A 65 8.91 7.57 4.63
C VAL A 65 10.41 7.30 4.52
N GLN A 66 10.94 7.17 3.31
CA GLN A 66 12.38 6.98 3.08
C GLN A 66 13.23 8.12 3.63
N ALA A 67 12.73 9.34 3.54
CA ALA A 67 13.37 10.55 4.08
C ALA A 67 13.18 10.72 5.59
N GLY A 68 12.32 9.93 6.24
CA GLY A 68 11.99 10.04 7.65
C GLY A 68 11.14 11.26 8.01
N THR A 69 10.44 11.86 7.04
CA THR A 69 9.51 12.99 7.25
C THR A 69 8.08 12.55 7.50
N LEU A 70 7.78 11.29 7.21
CA LEU A 70 6.54 10.58 7.50
C LEU A 70 6.87 9.26 8.20
N ASP A 71 6.14 8.92 9.27
CA ASP A 71 6.46 7.76 10.09
C ASP A 71 5.91 6.46 9.49
N PHE A 72 4.68 6.51 8.97
CA PHE A 72 4.00 5.33 8.39
C PHE A 72 3.26 5.69 7.10
N ALA A 73 3.21 4.75 6.17
CA ALA A 73 2.35 4.81 5.01
C ALA A 73 1.77 3.44 4.69
N ARG A 74 0.50 3.38 4.34
CA ARG A 74 -0.08 2.19 3.71
C ARG A 74 0.03 2.36 2.20
N ILE A 75 0.80 1.50 1.56
CA ILE A 75 1.17 1.59 0.15
C ILE A 75 0.71 0.34 -0.59
N ASN A 76 0.18 0.51 -1.81
CA ASN A 76 -0.06 -0.63 -2.69
C ASN A 76 1.25 -1.23 -3.20
N ALA A 77 1.32 -2.56 -3.24
CA ALA A 77 2.49 -3.27 -3.75
C ALA A 77 2.88 -2.84 -5.18
N SER A 78 1.90 -2.47 -6.02
CA SER A 78 2.18 -1.96 -7.37
C SER A 78 2.91 -0.62 -7.37
N ALA A 79 2.57 0.32 -6.49
CA ALA A 79 3.30 1.58 -6.39
C ALA A 79 4.70 1.35 -5.78
N LEU A 80 4.78 0.53 -4.73
CA LEU A 80 6.03 0.21 -4.06
C LEU A 80 7.02 -0.53 -4.97
N SER A 81 6.53 -1.30 -5.95
CA SER A 81 7.38 -2.02 -6.91
C SER A 81 8.24 -1.12 -7.80
N SER A 82 7.91 0.16 -7.90
CA SER A 82 8.75 1.14 -8.61
C SER A 82 10.01 1.54 -7.82
N THR A 83 9.97 1.36 -6.50
CA THR A 83 11.11 1.63 -5.60
C THR A 83 11.80 0.33 -5.18
N ALA A 84 11.03 -0.72 -4.91
CA ALA A 84 11.50 -2.03 -4.45
C ALA A 84 10.98 -3.13 -5.40
N ASP A 85 11.79 -3.50 -6.39
CA ASP A 85 11.43 -4.44 -7.47
C ASP A 85 10.90 -5.78 -6.94
N GLU A 86 11.44 -6.26 -5.82
CA GLU A 86 11.06 -7.54 -5.23
C GLU A 86 9.58 -7.60 -4.84
N VAL A 87 9.01 -6.48 -4.41
CA VAL A 87 7.59 -6.37 -4.07
C VAL A 87 6.71 -6.60 -5.30
N GLY A 88 7.23 -6.31 -6.48
CA GLY A 88 6.54 -6.45 -7.76
C GLY A 88 6.04 -7.88 -8.02
N VAL A 89 6.68 -8.90 -7.47
CA VAL A 89 6.25 -10.29 -7.63
C VAL A 89 4.81 -10.50 -7.16
N PHE A 90 4.38 -9.81 -6.11
CA PHE A 90 3.01 -9.92 -5.58
C PHE A 90 1.95 -9.27 -6.47
N THR A 91 2.36 -8.51 -7.47
CA THR A 91 1.47 -7.81 -8.40
C THR A 91 1.29 -8.54 -9.73
N LEU A 92 2.01 -9.65 -9.93
CA LEU A 92 1.90 -10.45 -11.14
C LEU A 92 0.49 -11.07 -11.25
N PRO A 93 -0.11 -11.05 -12.48
CA PRO A 93 -1.44 -11.61 -12.68
C PRO A 93 -1.48 -13.10 -12.36
N TYR A 94 -2.57 -13.54 -11.69
CA TYR A 94 -2.87 -14.95 -11.44
C TYR A 94 -1.81 -15.76 -10.70
N ILE A 95 -0.85 -15.09 -10.03
CA ILE A 95 0.20 -15.78 -9.26
C ILE A 95 -0.38 -16.50 -8.04
N PHE A 96 -1.46 -16.00 -7.48
CA PHE A 96 -2.18 -16.62 -6.38
C PHE A 96 -3.47 -17.28 -6.88
N THR A 97 -3.69 -18.53 -6.50
CA THR A 97 -4.87 -19.32 -6.89
C THR A 97 -5.99 -19.25 -5.84
N SER A 98 -5.67 -18.85 -4.62
CA SER A 98 -6.63 -18.67 -3.53
C SER A 98 -6.12 -17.65 -2.51
N THR A 99 -7.05 -17.10 -1.72
CA THR A 99 -6.74 -16.22 -0.59
C THR A 99 -5.89 -16.93 0.46
N GLU A 100 -6.18 -18.20 0.74
CA GLU A 100 -5.41 -19.01 1.69
C GLU A 100 -3.94 -19.16 1.23
N GLN A 101 -3.73 -19.54 -0.04
CA GLN A 101 -2.38 -19.63 -0.59
C GLN A 101 -1.65 -18.30 -0.51
N LYS A 102 -2.33 -17.20 -0.84
CA LYS A 102 -1.76 -15.85 -0.76
C LYS A 102 -1.25 -15.52 0.64
N TYR A 103 -2.09 -15.70 1.67
CA TYR A 103 -1.66 -15.43 3.03
C TYR A 103 -0.56 -16.36 3.51
N LYS A 104 -0.61 -17.64 3.12
CA LYS A 104 0.49 -18.58 3.43
C LYS A 104 1.84 -18.13 2.85
N VAL A 105 1.83 -17.46 1.69
CA VAL A 105 3.06 -16.90 1.08
C VAL A 105 3.45 -15.59 1.76
N LEU A 106 2.50 -14.68 1.98
CA LEU A 106 2.77 -13.36 2.56
C LEU A 106 3.22 -13.42 4.02
N ASP A 107 2.58 -14.30 4.82
CA ASP A 107 2.90 -14.48 6.24
C ASP A 107 4.03 -15.51 6.45
N GLY A 108 4.51 -16.13 5.36
CA GLY A 108 5.57 -17.13 5.38
C GLY A 108 6.95 -16.54 5.05
N GLU A 109 7.91 -17.45 4.87
CA GLU A 109 9.33 -17.12 4.60
C GLU A 109 9.52 -16.22 3.37
N ILE A 110 8.71 -16.39 2.31
CA ILE A 110 8.80 -15.57 1.10
C ILE A 110 8.41 -14.13 1.40
N GLY A 111 7.26 -13.93 2.07
CA GLY A 111 6.79 -12.62 2.45
C GLY A 111 7.75 -11.92 3.42
N GLN A 112 8.29 -12.66 4.40
CA GLN A 112 9.29 -12.12 5.32
C GLN A 112 10.55 -11.67 4.58
N ARG A 113 11.10 -12.48 3.67
CA ARG A 113 12.28 -12.12 2.89
C ARG A 113 12.08 -10.86 2.04
N ILE A 114 10.88 -10.69 1.47
CA ILE A 114 10.54 -9.48 0.71
C ILE A 114 10.38 -8.28 1.65
N SER A 115 9.75 -8.48 2.82
CA SER A 115 9.66 -7.45 3.85
C SER A 115 11.04 -6.96 4.30
N ASP A 116 11.97 -7.89 4.59
CA ASP A 116 13.34 -7.58 5.01
C ASP A 116 14.12 -6.84 3.91
N SER A 117 13.81 -7.10 2.63
CA SER A 117 14.46 -6.41 1.53
C SER A 117 14.17 -4.90 1.48
N LEU A 118 13.13 -4.42 2.18
CA LEU A 118 12.79 -3.00 2.23
C LEU A 118 13.76 -2.18 3.08
N GLU A 119 14.53 -2.80 3.97
CA GLU A 119 15.52 -2.11 4.80
C GLU A 119 16.58 -1.38 3.97
N LYS A 120 16.99 -1.95 2.82
CA LYS A 120 17.95 -1.30 1.90
C LYS A 120 17.37 -0.02 1.27
N TYR A 121 16.06 0.17 1.33
CA TYR A 121 15.37 1.39 0.87
C TYR A 121 14.97 2.30 2.04
N ASN A 122 15.55 2.08 3.22
CA ASN A 122 15.26 2.84 4.44
C ASN A 122 13.79 2.74 4.88
N MET A 123 13.19 1.56 4.69
CA MET A 123 11.81 1.25 5.07
C MET A 123 11.73 -0.07 5.83
N ILE A 124 10.76 -0.21 6.71
CA ILE A 124 10.45 -1.44 7.43
C ILE A 124 9.00 -1.81 7.16
N SER A 125 8.76 -3.05 6.69
CA SER A 125 7.41 -3.57 6.53
C SER A 125 6.85 -4.04 7.87
N LEU A 126 5.65 -3.60 8.21
CA LEU A 126 4.92 -4.06 9.40
C LEU A 126 3.97 -5.23 9.10
N GLY A 127 3.72 -5.52 7.83
CA GLY A 127 2.86 -6.60 7.38
C GLY A 127 2.11 -6.28 6.09
N TYR A 128 1.27 -7.23 5.67
CA TYR A 128 0.52 -7.17 4.43
C TYR A 128 -0.97 -7.08 4.70
N TRP A 129 -1.65 -6.26 3.91
CA TRP A 129 -3.10 -6.06 3.99
C TRP A 129 -3.76 -6.41 2.67
N GLU A 130 -4.95 -6.99 2.74
CA GLU A 130 -5.74 -7.36 1.57
C GLU A 130 -6.45 -6.13 0.99
N ALA A 131 -6.25 -5.88 -0.29
CA ALA A 131 -6.96 -4.84 -1.05
C ALA A 131 -7.94 -5.40 -2.10
N GLY A 132 -8.19 -6.72 -2.09
CA GLY A 132 -9.09 -7.38 -3.04
C GLY A 132 -8.45 -7.75 -4.37
N SER A 133 -9.30 -8.04 -5.35
CA SER A 133 -8.93 -8.42 -6.71
C SER A 133 -9.09 -7.24 -7.67
N ARG A 134 -8.29 -7.23 -8.74
CA ARG A 134 -8.41 -6.23 -9.81
C ARG A 134 -9.20 -6.79 -10.98
N ASN A 135 -10.11 -5.99 -11.49
CA ASN A 135 -10.88 -6.28 -12.68
C ASN A 135 -10.82 -5.11 -13.65
N PHE A 136 -10.94 -5.40 -14.95
CA PHE A 136 -11.12 -4.37 -15.95
C PHE A 136 -12.59 -4.00 -16.04
N TYR A 137 -12.86 -2.72 -16.09
CA TYR A 137 -14.20 -2.20 -16.43
C TYR A 137 -14.07 -1.10 -17.47
N THR A 138 -15.09 -0.97 -18.30
CA THR A 138 -15.12 -0.02 -19.40
C THR A 138 -16.48 0.63 -19.53
N THR A 139 -16.51 1.82 -20.12
CA THR A 139 -17.77 2.57 -20.36
C THR A 139 -18.30 2.39 -21.79
N LYS A 140 -17.50 1.83 -22.72
CA LYS A 140 -17.84 1.79 -24.15
C LYS A 140 -18.29 0.42 -24.62
N LYS A 141 -17.52 -0.62 -24.36
CA LYS A 141 -17.82 -1.99 -24.77
C LYS A 141 -17.30 -2.98 -23.72
N PRO A 142 -17.96 -4.12 -23.51
CA PRO A 142 -17.45 -5.13 -22.60
C PRO A 142 -16.11 -5.70 -23.11
N ILE A 143 -15.25 -6.13 -22.20
CA ILE A 143 -14.05 -6.90 -22.49
C ILE A 143 -14.40 -8.36 -22.19
N THR A 144 -14.49 -9.17 -23.24
CA THR A 144 -14.80 -10.60 -23.16
C THR A 144 -13.61 -11.47 -23.53
N CYS A 145 -12.65 -10.92 -24.28
CA CYS A 145 -11.41 -11.58 -24.65
C CYS A 145 -10.29 -10.51 -24.81
N VAL A 146 -9.05 -11.00 -24.92
CA VAL A 146 -7.87 -10.10 -25.07
C VAL A 146 -7.98 -9.22 -26.32
N ALA A 147 -8.55 -9.73 -27.43
CA ALA A 147 -8.72 -8.96 -28.65
C ALA A 147 -9.58 -7.71 -28.48
N ASP A 148 -10.51 -7.71 -27.54
CA ASP A 148 -11.36 -6.55 -27.23
C ASP A 148 -10.57 -5.37 -26.65
N MET A 149 -9.43 -5.63 -26.04
CA MET A 149 -8.58 -4.61 -25.42
C MET A 149 -7.79 -3.77 -26.42
N LYS A 150 -7.66 -4.26 -27.68
CA LYS A 150 -6.86 -3.60 -28.72
C LYS A 150 -7.34 -2.16 -28.94
N GLY A 151 -6.39 -1.22 -28.80
CA GLY A 151 -6.64 0.20 -28.99
C GLY A 151 -7.39 0.90 -27.85
N MET A 152 -7.73 0.20 -26.77
CA MET A 152 -8.27 0.84 -25.58
C MET A 152 -7.20 1.61 -24.83
N LYS A 153 -7.59 2.70 -24.16
CA LYS A 153 -6.79 3.39 -23.14
C LYS A 153 -7.26 2.88 -21.77
N ILE A 154 -6.36 2.28 -21.01
CA ILE A 154 -6.68 1.68 -19.72
C ILE A 154 -5.81 2.34 -18.65
N ARG A 155 -6.46 2.91 -17.64
CA ARG A 155 -5.76 3.43 -16.48
C ARG A 155 -5.09 2.30 -15.73
N VAL A 156 -3.84 2.51 -15.33
CA VAL A 156 -3.09 1.63 -14.43
C VAL A 156 -2.46 2.45 -13.31
N GLN A 157 -2.00 1.77 -12.27
CA GLN A 157 -1.13 2.38 -11.28
C GLN A 157 0.23 2.71 -11.93
N GLN A 158 0.97 3.63 -11.32
CA GLN A 158 2.32 4.01 -11.72
C GLN A 158 3.30 2.88 -11.38
N SER A 159 3.28 1.83 -12.18
CA SER A 159 4.08 0.61 -12.02
C SER A 159 4.43 0.06 -13.39
N ASP A 160 5.71 -0.22 -13.63
CA ASP A 160 6.21 -0.78 -14.89
C ASP A 160 5.57 -2.14 -15.20
N ILE A 161 5.32 -2.97 -14.19
CA ILE A 161 4.64 -4.25 -14.34
C ILE A 161 3.21 -4.04 -14.85
N ALA A 162 2.48 -3.09 -14.27
CA ALA A 162 1.11 -2.80 -14.69
C ALA A 162 1.06 -2.22 -16.11
N ILE A 163 1.99 -1.34 -16.45
CA ILE A 163 2.13 -0.77 -17.80
C ILE A 163 2.39 -1.88 -18.81
N LYS A 164 3.44 -2.68 -18.60
CA LYS A 164 3.82 -3.77 -19.50
C LYS A 164 2.71 -4.82 -19.66
N MET A 165 1.99 -5.13 -18.58
CA MET A 165 0.85 -6.04 -18.64
C MET A 165 -0.21 -5.53 -19.64
N ILE A 166 -0.63 -4.27 -19.54
CA ILE A 166 -1.64 -3.67 -20.42
C ILE A 166 -1.16 -3.59 -21.87
N GLU A 167 0.09 -3.22 -22.10
CA GLU A 167 0.69 -3.15 -23.43
C GLU A 167 0.77 -4.53 -24.08
N THR A 168 1.13 -5.57 -23.31
CA THR A 168 1.16 -6.96 -23.77
C THR A 168 -0.23 -7.46 -24.19
N LEU A 169 -1.28 -6.97 -23.52
CA LEU A 169 -2.68 -7.25 -23.88
C LEU A 169 -3.18 -6.43 -25.08
N GLY A 170 -2.35 -5.57 -25.68
CA GLY A 170 -2.66 -4.80 -26.88
C GLY A 170 -3.41 -3.49 -26.62
N ALA A 171 -3.53 -3.06 -25.39
CA ALA A 171 -4.10 -1.77 -25.00
C ALA A 171 -3.00 -0.74 -24.71
N ALA A 172 -3.37 0.54 -24.66
CA ALA A 172 -2.49 1.63 -24.25
C ALA A 172 -2.64 1.84 -22.73
N ALA A 173 -1.55 1.69 -21.99
CA ALA A 173 -1.55 2.00 -20.57
C ALA A 173 -1.56 3.52 -20.33
N THR A 174 -2.34 3.95 -19.35
CA THR A 174 -2.36 5.35 -18.88
C THR A 174 -2.03 5.32 -17.39
N PRO A 175 -0.73 5.39 -17.01
CA PRO A 175 -0.33 5.41 -15.62
C PRO A 175 -0.82 6.71 -14.96
N MET A 176 -1.50 6.57 -13.82
CA MET A 176 -2.15 7.69 -13.13
C MET A 176 -2.30 7.35 -11.65
N SER A 177 -2.00 8.31 -10.76
CA SER A 177 -2.21 8.16 -9.33
C SER A 177 -3.69 7.89 -9.01
N TYR A 178 -3.97 7.31 -7.84
CA TYR A 178 -5.35 7.00 -7.47
C TYR A 178 -6.21 8.27 -7.33
N ASN A 179 -5.63 9.33 -6.81
CA ASN A 179 -6.31 10.60 -6.55
C ASN A 179 -6.73 11.35 -7.85
N GLU A 180 -6.18 10.96 -9.00
CA GLU A 180 -6.48 11.58 -10.31
C GLU A 180 -7.50 10.78 -11.15
N VAL A 181 -8.02 9.66 -10.61
CA VAL A 181 -8.91 8.75 -11.38
C VAL A 181 -10.32 9.30 -11.57
N TYR A 182 -10.78 10.24 -10.72
CA TYR A 182 -12.14 10.80 -10.71
C TYR A 182 -12.15 12.29 -11.00
#